data_ff4d93ae69bd8adc621980658d520aed
#
_entry.id   ff4d93ae69bd8adc621980658d520aed
#
_cell.length_a   1.000
_cell.length_b   1.000
_cell.length_c   1.000
_cell.angle_alpha   90.00
_cell.angle_beta   90.00
_cell.angle_gamma   90.00
#
_symmetry.space_group_name_H-M   'P 1'
#
loop_
_entity.id
_entity.type
_entity.pdbx_description
1 polymer ?
#
loop_
_entity_poly.entity_id
_entity_poly.type
_entity_poly.pdbx_seq_one_letter_code
_entity_poly.pdbx_strand_id
1 'polypeptide(L)'
;KAAEKRRACSCQQIIINADGASRRLLWDQVQYLERVLRRMRIVTLDGELWTNTPPSDIVSQLDSRCYCQCHKSFYVNTACLAAMLPTEFILQSGLRVPISRSYKKAAKESFLFGCGAILGKI
;
A
#
# COMPACT_ATOMS: atom_id res chain seq x y z
N LYS A 1 20.45 7.50 -8.07
CA LYS A 1 20.43 6.28 -8.83
C LYS A 1 19.12 5.58 -8.70
N ALA A 2 18.68 5.00 -9.80
CA ALA A 2 17.34 4.39 -9.83
C ALA A 2 17.20 3.26 -8.82
N ALA A 3 18.24 2.46 -8.66
CA ALA A 3 18.21 1.34 -7.73
C ALA A 3 18.05 1.82 -6.29
N GLU A 4 18.68 2.93 -5.95
CA GLU A 4 18.55 3.47 -4.61
C GLU A 4 17.18 4.03 -4.34
N LYS A 5 16.58 4.67 -5.34
CA LYS A 5 15.22 5.18 -5.19
C LYS A 5 14.22 4.05 -5.03
N ARG A 6 14.42 2.97 -5.77
CA ARG A 6 13.57 1.80 -5.62
C ARG A 6 13.70 1.22 -4.23
N ARG A 7 14.92 1.16 -3.73
CA ARG A 7 15.20 0.63 -2.41
C ARG A 7 14.58 1.49 -1.31
N ALA A 8 14.42 2.79 -1.56
CA ALA A 8 13.83 3.68 -0.57
C ALA A 8 12.43 3.21 -0.17
N CYS A 9 11.62 2.74 -1.13
CA CYS A 9 10.30 2.20 -0.79
C CYS A 9 10.39 0.81 -0.20
N SER A 10 11.20 -0.07 -0.78
CA SER A 10 11.26 -1.44 -0.31
C SER A 10 11.94 -1.56 1.05
N CYS A 11 12.78 -0.59 1.41
CA CYS A 11 13.44 -0.60 2.72
C CYS A 11 12.61 0.07 3.80
N GLN A 12 11.48 0.65 3.46
CA GLN A 12 10.65 1.29 4.46
C GLN A 12 9.96 0.26 5.32
N GLN A 13 9.66 0.66 6.53
CA GLN A 13 9.00 -0.21 7.47
C GLN A 13 7.98 0.57 8.25
N ILE A 14 6.99 -0.14 8.75
CA ILE A 14 5.96 0.44 9.59
C ILE A 14 5.97 -0.28 10.94
N ILE A 15 5.59 0.46 11.97
CA ILE A 15 5.44 -0.10 13.29
C ILE A 15 3.97 -0.02 13.64
N ILE A 16 3.39 -1.14 14.05
CA ILE A 16 1.99 -1.24 14.42
C ILE A 16 1.87 -1.91 15.79
N ASN A 17 0.71 -1.77 16.39
CA ASN A 17 0.39 -2.47 17.62
C ASN A 17 -0.52 -3.65 17.29
N ALA A 18 -0.08 -4.84 17.62
CA ALA A 18 -0.84 -6.04 17.37
C ALA A 18 -0.66 -7.00 18.52
N ASP A 19 -1.78 -7.49 19.06
CA ASP A 19 -1.78 -8.46 20.14
C ASP A 19 -0.99 -8.00 21.36
N GLY A 20 -1.09 -6.71 21.68
CA GLY A 20 -0.44 -6.16 22.86
C GLY A 20 1.04 -5.88 22.69
N ALA A 21 1.58 -6.00 21.50
CA ALA A 21 2.99 -5.78 21.22
C ALA A 21 3.16 -4.84 20.06
N SER A 22 4.28 -4.12 20.06
CA SER A 22 4.67 -3.32 18.90
C SER A 22 5.36 -4.24 17.91
N ARG A 23 4.92 -4.22 16.67
CA ARG A 23 5.46 -5.07 15.63
C ARG A 23 5.99 -4.23 14.49
N ARG A 24 7.10 -4.68 13.92
CA ARG A 24 7.73 -4.02 12.79
C ARG A 24 7.49 -4.85 11.54
N LEU A 25 6.99 -4.20 10.49
CA LEU A 25 6.76 -4.85 9.21
C LEU A 25 7.51 -4.10 8.13
N LEU A 26 8.15 -4.84 7.24
CA LEU A 26 8.75 -4.23 6.05
C LEU A 26 7.63 -3.92 5.06
N TRP A 27 7.67 -2.72 4.50
CA TRP A 27 6.59 -2.31 3.60
C TRP A 27 6.54 -3.16 2.33
N ASP A 28 7.67 -3.69 1.88
CA ASP A 28 7.67 -4.55 0.69
C ASP A 28 6.97 -5.88 0.94
N GLN A 29 6.68 -6.23 2.20
CA GLN A 29 5.91 -7.41 2.53
C GLN A 29 4.40 -7.13 2.53
N VAL A 30 4.02 -5.88 2.54
CA VAL A 30 2.61 -5.47 2.65
C VAL A 30 2.04 -5.25 1.27
N GLN A 31 0.90 -5.86 0.97
CA GLN A 31 0.22 -5.67 -0.29
C GLN A 31 -0.78 -4.53 -0.21
N TYR A 32 -1.63 -4.54 0.82
CA TYR A 32 -2.56 -3.44 1.02
C TYR A 32 -3.07 -3.45 2.46
N LEU A 33 -3.69 -2.33 2.83
CA LEU A 33 -4.33 -2.15 4.12
C LEU A 33 -5.82 -1.96 3.88
N GLU A 34 -6.64 -2.56 4.73
CA GLU A 34 -8.08 -2.38 4.65
C GLU A 34 -8.61 -1.96 6.01
N ARG A 35 -9.39 -0.89 6.03
CA ARG A 35 -10.05 -0.46 7.25
C ARG A 35 -11.35 -1.23 7.40
N VAL A 36 -11.48 -1.96 8.52
CA VAL A 36 -12.68 -2.73 8.81
C VAL A 36 -13.18 -2.25 10.17
N LEU A 37 -14.21 -1.43 10.15
CA LEU A 37 -14.73 -0.78 11.35
C LEU A 37 -13.63 0.05 12.01
N ARG A 38 -13.20 -0.31 13.20
CA ARG A 38 -12.19 0.44 13.94
C ARG A 38 -10.81 -0.20 13.88
N ARG A 39 -10.66 -1.22 13.05
CA ARG A 39 -9.41 -1.96 12.96
C ARG A 39 -8.86 -1.87 11.54
N MET A 40 -7.57 -2.12 11.43
CA MET A 40 -6.92 -2.22 10.13
C MET A 40 -6.51 -3.66 9.90
N ARG A 41 -6.86 -4.15 8.73
CA ARG A 41 -6.40 -5.46 8.27
C ARG A 41 -5.22 -5.21 7.35
N ILE A 42 -4.09 -5.80 7.67
CA ILE A 42 -2.87 -5.65 6.89
C ILE A 42 -2.66 -6.94 6.12
N VAL A 43 -2.80 -6.88 4.81
CA VAL A 43 -2.63 -8.05 3.95
C VAL A 43 -1.20 -8.09 3.46
N THR A 44 -0.49 -9.14 3.85
CA THR A 44 0.92 -9.31 3.51
C THR A 44 1.07 -10.46 2.53
N LEU A 45 2.31 -10.67 2.07
CA LEU A 45 2.61 -11.78 1.20
C LEU A 45 2.40 -13.14 1.89
N ASP A 46 2.53 -13.16 3.21
CA ASP A 46 2.44 -14.40 3.99
C ASP A 46 1.12 -14.58 4.71
N GLY A 47 0.20 -13.64 4.59
CA GLY A 47 -1.08 -13.74 5.27
C GLY A 47 -1.58 -12.38 5.68
N GLU A 48 -2.30 -12.31 6.79
CA GLU A 48 -2.85 -11.04 7.23
C GLU A 48 -2.62 -10.84 8.72
N LEU A 49 -2.61 -9.57 9.10
CA LEU A 49 -2.50 -9.13 10.48
C LEU A 49 -3.58 -8.10 10.75
N TRP A 50 -4.00 -8.03 12.01
CA TRP A 50 -4.98 -7.04 12.43
C TRP A 50 -4.36 -6.10 13.45
N THR A 51 -4.67 -4.83 13.35
CA THR A 51 -4.14 -3.85 14.29
C THR A 51 -5.18 -2.78 14.57
N ASN A 52 -5.09 -2.17 15.75
CA ASN A 52 -5.90 -1.00 16.10
C ASN A 52 -5.18 0.30 15.78
N THR A 53 -3.96 0.23 15.25
CA THR A 53 -3.22 1.42 14.86
C THR A 53 -3.98 2.13 13.75
N PRO A 54 -4.27 3.44 13.91
CA PRO A 54 -5.04 4.15 12.87
C PRO A 54 -4.29 4.21 11.54
N PRO A 55 -5.03 4.27 10.44
CA PRO A 55 -4.37 4.33 9.12
C PRO A 55 -3.45 5.55 8.97
N SER A 56 -3.82 6.69 9.55
CA SER A 56 -2.97 7.87 9.45
C SER A 56 -1.61 7.64 10.14
N ASP A 57 -1.60 6.89 11.23
CA ASP A 57 -0.36 6.60 11.94
C ASP A 57 0.50 5.61 11.17
N ILE A 58 -0.13 4.75 10.39
CA ILE A 58 0.61 3.81 9.58
C ILE A 58 1.26 4.50 8.39
N VAL A 59 0.45 5.23 7.60
CA VAL A 59 0.94 5.82 6.37
C VAL A 59 1.87 7.00 6.60
N SER A 60 1.79 7.65 7.75
CA SER A 60 2.72 8.73 8.06
C SER A 60 4.16 8.25 8.20
N GLN A 61 4.36 6.97 8.35
CA GLN A 61 5.69 6.37 8.41
C GLN A 61 6.28 6.07 7.04
N LEU A 62 5.50 6.31 5.98
CA LEU A 62 5.88 5.94 4.62
C LEU A 62 6.06 7.18 3.75
N ASP A 63 6.92 7.04 2.73
CA ASP A 63 7.00 8.02 1.66
C ASP A 63 5.65 8.03 0.92
N SER A 64 5.16 9.22 0.57
CA SER A 64 3.85 9.35 -0.04
C SER A 64 3.73 8.63 -1.38
N ARG A 65 4.84 8.34 -2.04
CA ARG A 65 4.83 7.61 -3.31
C ARG A 65 4.72 6.11 -3.13
N CYS A 66 4.88 5.61 -1.91
CA CYS A 66 4.92 4.17 -1.67
C CYS A 66 3.56 3.59 -1.39
N TYR A 67 2.56 4.42 -1.19
CA TYR A 67 1.20 3.94 -0.97
C TYR A 67 0.21 4.83 -1.68
N CYS A 68 -0.98 4.30 -1.89
CA CYS A 68 -2.08 5.06 -2.50
C CYS A 68 -3.38 4.70 -1.80
N GLN A 69 -4.08 5.70 -1.31
CA GLN A 69 -5.43 5.48 -0.83
C GLN A 69 -6.35 5.51 -2.06
N CYS A 70 -6.85 4.36 -2.44
CA CYS A 70 -7.67 4.21 -3.64
C CYS A 70 -9.16 4.06 -3.32
N HIS A 71 -9.49 4.03 -2.05
CA HIS A 71 -10.84 3.86 -1.57
C HIS A 71 -10.85 4.35 -0.14
N LYS A 72 -12.02 4.76 0.33
CA LYS A 72 -12.19 5.21 1.71
C LYS A 72 -11.56 4.23 2.71
N SER A 73 -11.63 2.95 2.42
CA SER A 73 -11.16 1.90 3.33
C SER A 73 -9.92 1.17 2.86
N PHE A 74 -9.33 1.53 1.73
CA PHE A 74 -8.21 0.77 1.17
C PHE A 74 -7.01 1.64 0.88
N TYR A 75 -5.84 1.15 1.28
CA TYR A 75 -4.55 1.77 1.02
C TYR A 75 -3.67 0.69 0.41
N VAL A 76 -3.20 0.89 -0.80
CA VAL A 76 -2.46 -0.13 -1.53
C VAL A 76 -0.97 0.24 -1.60
N ASN A 77 -0.11 -0.78 -1.57
CA ASN A 77 1.31 -0.60 -1.80
C ASN A 77 1.53 -0.42 -3.29
N THR A 78 2.02 0.74 -3.70
CA THR A 78 2.16 1.04 -5.13
C THR A 78 3.11 0.09 -5.85
N ALA A 79 4.09 -0.46 -5.12
CA ALA A 79 5.03 -1.41 -5.72
C ALA A 79 4.37 -2.75 -6.06
N CYS A 80 3.20 -3.03 -5.51
CA CYS A 80 2.49 -4.28 -5.78
C CYS A 80 1.51 -4.19 -6.94
N LEU A 81 1.33 -3.01 -7.53
CA LEU A 81 0.34 -2.81 -8.58
C LEU A 81 0.79 -3.48 -9.88
N ALA A 82 -0.10 -4.28 -10.47
CA ALA A 82 0.17 -4.91 -11.74
C ALA A 82 -0.68 -4.32 -12.86
N ALA A 83 -1.95 -4.00 -12.56
CA ALA A 83 -2.85 -3.46 -13.55
C ALA A 83 -3.89 -2.57 -12.87
N MET A 84 -4.45 -1.65 -13.64
CA MET A 84 -5.52 -0.80 -13.17
C MET A 84 -6.71 -0.94 -14.10
N LEU A 85 -7.84 -1.34 -13.54
CA LEU A 85 -9.11 -1.39 -14.23
C LEU A 85 -9.93 -0.16 -13.82
N PRO A 86 -11.04 0.11 -14.49
CA PRO A 86 -11.83 1.29 -14.15
C PRO A 86 -12.29 1.37 -12.69
N THR A 87 -12.50 0.22 -12.04
CA THR A 87 -13.04 0.19 -10.68
C THR A 87 -12.18 -0.58 -9.71
N GLU A 88 -11.00 -1.06 -10.10
CA GLU A 88 -10.16 -1.80 -9.18
C GLU A 88 -8.73 -1.89 -9.68
N PHE A 89 -7.82 -2.08 -8.73
CA PHE A 89 -6.44 -2.45 -9.03
C PHE A 89 -6.32 -3.96 -9.01
N ILE A 90 -5.43 -4.48 -9.83
CA ILE A 90 -5.02 -5.88 -9.74
C ILE A 90 -3.57 -5.88 -9.29
N LEU A 91 -3.30 -6.58 -8.21
CA LEU A 91 -1.95 -6.66 -7.65
C LEU A 91 -1.18 -7.79 -8.33
N GLN A 92 0.14 -7.75 -8.20
CA GLN A 92 0.99 -8.78 -8.80
C GLN A 92 0.67 -10.17 -8.26
N SER A 93 0.15 -10.25 -7.05
CA SER A 93 -0.28 -11.53 -6.48
C SER A 93 -1.61 -12.03 -7.03
N GLY A 94 -2.31 -11.20 -7.82
CA GLY A 94 -3.62 -11.55 -8.33
C GLY A 94 -4.78 -11.02 -7.48
N LEU A 95 -4.49 -10.49 -6.31
CA LEU A 95 -5.53 -9.91 -5.48
C LEU A 95 -6.07 -8.62 -6.12
N ARG A 96 -7.29 -8.28 -5.79
CA ARG A 96 -7.94 -7.10 -6.34
C ARG A 96 -8.33 -6.15 -5.21
N VAL A 97 -8.14 -4.85 -5.47
CA VAL A 97 -8.45 -3.81 -4.50
C VAL A 97 -9.36 -2.80 -5.18
N PRO A 98 -10.51 -2.48 -4.60
CA PRO A 98 -11.46 -1.57 -5.26
C PRO A 98 -10.95 -0.14 -5.31
N ILE A 99 -11.33 0.56 -6.37
CA ILE A 99 -11.05 1.99 -6.52
C ILE A 99 -12.39 2.70 -6.53
N SER A 100 -12.61 3.60 -5.57
CA SER A 100 -13.84 4.36 -5.57
C SER A 100 -13.72 5.56 -6.49
N ARG A 101 -14.87 6.06 -6.91
CA ARG A 101 -14.92 7.15 -7.87
C ARG A 101 -14.16 8.39 -7.39
N SER A 102 -14.31 8.74 -6.12
CA SER A 102 -13.65 9.94 -5.59
C SER A 102 -12.14 9.81 -5.55
N TYR A 103 -11.62 8.60 -5.58
CA TYR A 103 -10.17 8.38 -5.49
C TYR A 103 -9.55 7.99 -6.83
N LYS A 104 -10.34 7.99 -7.89
CA LYS A 104 -9.87 7.48 -9.18
C LYS A 104 -8.71 8.27 -9.75
N LYS A 105 -8.75 9.59 -9.61
CA LYS A 105 -7.68 10.43 -10.12
C LYS A 105 -6.37 10.14 -9.39
N ALA A 106 -6.43 10.08 -8.06
CA ALA A 106 -5.25 9.76 -7.26
C ALA A 106 -4.74 8.35 -7.55
N ALA A 107 -5.65 7.41 -7.76
CA ALA A 107 -5.27 6.04 -8.09
C ALA A 107 -4.52 5.98 -9.43
N LYS A 108 -5.02 6.70 -10.42
CA LYS A 108 -4.38 6.73 -11.73
C LYS A 108 -2.99 7.35 -11.65
N GLU A 109 -2.85 8.44 -10.92
CA GLU A 109 -1.56 9.08 -10.75
C GLU A 109 -0.57 8.16 -10.04
N SER A 110 -1.02 7.47 -9.02
CA SER A 110 -0.17 6.53 -8.31
C SER A 110 0.25 5.36 -9.17
N PHE A 111 -0.65 4.88 -10.00
CA PHE A 111 -0.35 3.78 -10.90
C PHE A 111 0.71 4.19 -11.93
N LEU A 112 0.59 5.40 -12.48
CA LEU A 112 1.51 5.88 -13.50
C LEU A 112 2.84 6.38 -12.92
N PHE A 113 2.83 6.98 -11.74
CA PHE A 113 3.98 7.68 -11.20
C PHE A 113 4.43 7.20 -9.82
N GLY A 114 3.90 6.08 -9.34
CA GLY A 114 4.34 5.50 -8.09
C GLY A 114 5.70 4.85 -8.22
N CYS A 115 6.21 4.32 -7.11
CA CYS A 115 7.57 3.77 -7.07
C CYS A 115 7.86 2.75 -8.16
N GLY A 116 6.91 1.85 -8.41
CA GLY A 116 7.11 0.82 -9.42
C GLY A 116 7.05 1.35 -10.84
N ALA A 117 6.23 2.37 -11.09
CA ALA A 117 6.01 2.87 -12.44
C ALA A 117 7.16 3.74 -12.94
N ILE A 118 7.85 4.41 -12.05
CA ILE A 118 8.96 5.29 -12.43
C ILE A 118 10.01 4.53 -13.20
N LEU A 119 10.25 3.29 -12.82
CA LEU A 119 11.28 2.50 -13.43
C LEU A 119 10.92 2.04 -14.83
N GLY A 120 9.65 1.87 -15.09
CA GLY A 120 9.21 1.46 -16.40
C GLY A 120 9.36 2.53 -17.46
N LYS A 121 9.55 3.76 -17.06
CA LYS A 121 9.68 4.86 -17.99
C LYS A 121 11.08 4.98 -18.55
N ILE A 122 11.99 4.37 -17.93
CA ILE A 122 13.39 4.45 -18.32
C ILE A 122 13.81 3.22 -19.07
#